data_d76369d43513ab898ed2cb7490d4b5ab
#
_entry.id   d76369d43513ab898ed2cb7490d4b5ab
#
_cell.length_a   1.000
_cell.length_b   1.000
_cell.length_c   1.000
_cell.angle_alpha   90.00
_cell.angle_beta   90.00
_cell.angle_gamma   90.00
#
_symmetry.space_group_name_H-M   'P 1'
#
loop_
_entity.id
_entity.type
_entity.pdbx_description
1 polymer ?
#
loop_
_entity_poly.entity_id
_entity_poly.type
_entity_poly.pdbx_seq_one_letter_code
_entity_poly.pdbx_strand_id
1 'polypeptide(L)'
;MIILGSAGILLMCYHGYSPIDDVINTLTGIAAECICLFPCYNGRYDVVGTFQIPMEISSWIHNISAIFFFGLLAYNVLFLFTKSGAIVTPNKKKRNIIFRVCGIGMVVSLLAIVLVSIFNVWAGTWLVEAVALFFFGIAFLTKADVYPWLFCDPKEEK
;
A
#
# COMPACT_ATOMS: atom_id res chain seq x y z
N MET A 1 -8.29 1.80 -11.39
CA MET A 1 -7.13 2.54 -11.91
C MET A 1 -7.07 3.99 -11.42
N ILE A 2 -8.11 4.84 -11.63
CA ILE A 2 -8.10 6.26 -11.21
C ILE A 2 -7.82 6.43 -9.71
N ILE A 3 -8.47 5.65 -8.84
CA ILE A 3 -8.30 5.74 -7.38
C ILE A 3 -6.85 5.38 -6.98
N LEU A 4 -6.27 4.34 -7.57
CA LEU A 4 -4.91 3.93 -7.27
C LEU A 4 -3.88 4.96 -7.74
N GLY A 5 -4.04 5.52 -8.95
CA GLY A 5 -3.18 6.59 -9.46
C GLY A 5 -3.27 7.84 -8.59
N SER A 6 -4.49 8.28 -8.23
CA SER A 6 -4.64 9.42 -7.30
C SER A 6 -3.95 9.17 -5.96
N ALA A 7 -4.05 7.96 -5.41
CA ALA A 7 -3.35 7.59 -4.19
C ALA A 7 -1.83 7.56 -4.37
N GLY A 8 -1.34 7.13 -5.54
CA GLY A 8 0.08 7.17 -5.91
C GLY A 8 0.64 8.58 -5.90
N ILE A 9 -0.06 9.53 -6.54
CA ILE A 9 0.32 10.96 -6.54
C ILE A 9 0.34 11.52 -5.10
N LEU A 10 -0.68 11.22 -4.29
CA LEU A 10 -0.72 11.65 -2.89
C LEU A 10 0.45 11.09 -2.08
N LEU A 11 0.84 9.84 -2.30
CA LEU A 11 2.00 9.24 -1.65
C LEU A 11 3.31 9.93 -2.05
N MET A 12 3.48 10.30 -3.32
CA MET A 12 4.65 11.05 -3.78
C MET A 12 4.74 12.45 -3.16
N CYS A 13 3.60 13.08 -2.88
CA CYS A 13 3.54 14.38 -2.23
C CYS A 13 3.65 14.32 -0.71
N TYR A 14 3.58 13.14 -0.11
CA TYR A 14 3.58 12.98 1.34
C TYR A 14 5.00 13.09 1.91
N HIS A 15 5.19 14.03 2.84
CA HIS A 15 6.45 14.22 3.57
C HIS A 15 6.41 13.45 4.90
N GLY A 16 7.40 12.59 5.10
CA GLY A 16 7.57 11.81 6.34
C GLY A 16 8.40 12.53 7.39
N TYR A 17 8.82 11.79 8.41
CA TYR A 17 9.67 12.32 9.49
C TYR A 17 11.16 12.39 9.12
N SER A 18 11.57 11.70 8.07
CA SER A 18 12.96 11.62 7.62
C SER A 18 13.03 11.54 6.10
N PRO A 19 14.17 11.95 5.48
CA PRO A 19 14.35 11.84 4.03
C PRO A 19 14.15 10.44 3.46
N ILE A 20 14.43 9.40 4.27
CA ILE A 20 14.20 8.00 3.88
C ILE A 20 12.69 7.73 3.74
N ASP A 21 11.86 8.31 4.61
CA ASP A 21 10.40 8.17 4.54
C ASP A 21 9.87 8.78 3.23
N ASP A 22 10.41 9.93 2.82
CA ASP A 22 10.03 10.59 1.57
C ASP A 22 10.42 9.75 0.35
N VAL A 23 11.62 9.17 0.35
CA VAL A 23 12.07 8.28 -0.72
C VAL A 23 11.16 7.05 -0.82
N ILE A 24 10.83 6.41 0.30
CA ILE A 24 9.96 5.23 0.32
C ILE A 24 8.56 5.57 -0.18
N ASN A 25 7.98 6.69 0.27
CA ASN A 25 6.66 7.13 -0.20
C ASN A 25 6.66 7.46 -1.69
N THR A 26 7.70 8.14 -2.18
CA THR A 26 7.87 8.44 -3.61
C THR A 26 7.97 7.17 -4.44
N LEU A 27 8.80 6.20 -4.02
CA LEU A 27 8.93 4.92 -4.73
C LEU A 27 7.62 4.12 -4.71
N THR A 28 6.89 4.17 -3.60
CA THR A 28 5.56 3.52 -3.49
C THR A 28 4.58 4.17 -4.47
N GLY A 29 4.58 5.50 -4.57
CA GLY A 29 3.75 6.24 -5.52
C GLY A 29 4.11 5.94 -6.98
N ILE A 30 5.40 5.92 -7.32
CA ILE A 30 5.85 5.54 -8.68
C ILE A 30 5.40 4.11 -9.02
N ALA A 31 5.52 3.17 -8.10
CA ALA A 31 5.05 1.80 -8.32
C ALA A 31 3.53 1.75 -8.56
N ALA A 32 2.73 2.55 -7.84
CA ALA A 32 1.29 2.67 -8.06
C ALA A 32 0.97 3.22 -9.47
N GLU A 33 1.69 4.23 -9.94
CA GLU A 33 1.53 4.77 -11.30
C GLU A 33 1.89 3.73 -12.36
N CYS A 34 2.96 2.97 -12.16
CA CYS A 34 3.32 1.87 -13.06
C CYS A 34 2.20 0.82 -13.14
N ILE A 35 1.58 0.44 -12.03
CA ILE A 35 0.43 -0.49 -12.03
C ILE A 35 -0.73 0.09 -12.85
N CYS A 36 -0.97 1.39 -12.77
CA CYS A 36 -2.05 2.06 -13.51
C CYS A 36 -1.77 2.16 -15.02
N LEU A 37 -0.52 2.43 -15.39
CA LEU A 37 -0.12 2.65 -16.79
C LEU A 37 0.09 1.35 -17.57
N PHE A 38 0.48 0.26 -16.89
CA PHE A 38 0.79 -1.03 -17.49
C PHE A 38 -0.24 -2.09 -17.05
N PRO A 39 -1.28 -2.37 -17.86
CA PRO A 39 -2.30 -3.35 -17.51
C PRO A 39 -1.75 -4.78 -17.45
N CYS A 40 -2.32 -5.60 -16.58
CA CYS A 40 -2.02 -7.01 -16.46
C CYS A 40 -2.63 -7.82 -17.61
N TYR A 41 -2.10 -9.00 -17.88
CA TYR A 41 -2.55 -9.91 -18.94
C TYR A 41 -4.03 -10.26 -18.81
N ASN A 42 -4.78 -10.14 -19.92
CA ASN A 42 -6.21 -10.43 -19.98
C ASN A 42 -6.62 -11.42 -21.11
N GLY A 43 -5.66 -11.92 -21.89
CA GLY A 43 -5.89 -12.90 -22.95
C GLY A 43 -6.65 -12.40 -24.18
N ARG A 44 -6.93 -11.08 -24.30
CA ARG A 44 -7.77 -10.53 -25.39
C ARG A 44 -7.02 -9.71 -26.42
N TYR A 45 -5.89 -9.10 -26.06
CA TYR A 45 -5.19 -8.14 -26.90
C TYR A 45 -3.69 -8.43 -26.90
N ASP A 46 -3.07 -8.27 -28.06
CA ASP A 46 -1.61 -8.46 -28.22
C ASP A 46 -0.82 -7.25 -27.73
N VAL A 47 -1.41 -6.05 -27.87
CA VAL A 47 -0.84 -4.76 -27.41
C VAL A 47 -1.82 -4.02 -26.52
N VAL A 48 -1.31 -3.36 -25.49
CA VAL A 48 -2.14 -2.74 -24.46
C VAL A 48 -1.56 -1.46 -23.89
N GLY A 49 -2.44 -0.78 -23.15
CA GLY A 49 -2.09 0.43 -22.41
C GLY A 49 -1.89 1.65 -23.29
N THR A 50 -1.53 2.75 -22.65
CA THR A 50 -1.30 4.05 -23.29
C THR A 50 -0.12 4.01 -24.27
N PHE A 51 0.87 3.17 -23.99
CA PHE A 51 2.09 3.08 -24.78
C PHE A 51 2.05 2.03 -25.89
N GLN A 52 0.92 1.31 -26.07
CA GLN A 52 0.73 0.28 -27.10
C GLN A 52 1.87 -0.76 -27.11
N ILE A 53 2.30 -1.22 -25.93
CA ILE A 53 3.35 -2.20 -25.78
C ILE A 53 2.80 -3.64 -25.82
N PRO A 54 3.64 -4.65 -26.14
CA PRO A 54 3.24 -6.05 -26.08
C PRO A 54 2.70 -6.41 -24.68
N MET A 55 1.59 -7.15 -24.66
CA MET A 55 0.88 -7.54 -23.44
C MET A 55 1.78 -8.26 -22.43
N GLU A 56 2.70 -9.09 -22.88
CA GLU A 56 3.63 -9.81 -22.01
C GLU A 56 4.55 -8.87 -21.25
N ILE A 57 5.11 -7.85 -21.94
CA ILE A 57 5.99 -6.85 -21.33
C ILE A 57 5.20 -6.02 -20.32
N SER A 58 3.97 -5.58 -20.69
CA SER A 58 3.08 -4.85 -19.79
C SER A 58 2.79 -5.63 -18.51
N SER A 59 2.47 -6.92 -18.64
CA SER A 59 2.22 -7.80 -17.50
C SER A 59 3.42 -7.95 -16.58
N TRP A 60 4.62 -8.09 -17.13
CA TRP A 60 5.84 -8.16 -16.33
C TRP A 60 6.05 -6.88 -15.53
N ILE A 61 5.92 -5.71 -16.17
CA ILE A 61 6.05 -4.41 -15.51
C ILE A 61 4.99 -4.28 -14.42
N HIS A 62 3.73 -4.63 -14.71
CA HIS A 62 2.63 -4.60 -13.75
C HIS A 62 2.94 -5.45 -12.51
N ASN A 63 3.29 -6.72 -12.70
CA ASN A 63 3.50 -7.66 -11.62
C ASN A 63 4.70 -7.26 -10.74
N ILE A 64 5.81 -6.83 -11.35
CA ILE A 64 6.98 -6.33 -10.61
C ILE A 64 6.59 -5.09 -9.81
N SER A 65 5.90 -4.14 -10.44
CA SER A 65 5.43 -2.92 -9.77
C SER A 65 4.47 -3.22 -8.63
N ALA A 66 3.58 -4.21 -8.78
CA ALA A 66 2.66 -4.63 -7.73
C ALA A 66 3.40 -5.21 -6.52
N ILE A 67 4.41 -6.05 -6.72
CA ILE A 67 5.24 -6.59 -5.63
C ILE A 67 5.93 -5.45 -4.88
N PHE A 68 6.55 -4.51 -5.59
CA PHE A 68 7.18 -3.34 -4.98
C PHE A 68 6.17 -2.47 -4.24
N PHE A 69 5.03 -2.17 -4.86
CA PHE A 69 3.98 -1.35 -4.27
C PHE A 69 3.48 -1.92 -2.95
N PHE A 70 3.02 -3.17 -2.94
CA PHE A 70 2.51 -3.80 -1.71
C PHE A 70 3.61 -4.02 -0.66
N GLY A 71 4.83 -4.35 -1.08
CA GLY A 71 5.98 -4.49 -0.19
C GLY A 71 6.33 -3.17 0.51
N LEU A 72 6.40 -2.08 -0.25
CA LEU A 72 6.68 -0.75 0.30
C LEU A 72 5.51 -0.22 1.14
N LEU A 73 4.24 -0.50 0.77
CA LEU A 73 3.09 -0.18 1.62
C LEU A 73 3.14 -0.93 2.96
N ALA A 74 3.45 -2.22 2.95
CA ALA A 74 3.60 -3.01 4.18
C ALA A 74 4.73 -2.44 5.05
N TYR A 75 5.84 -2.06 4.43
CA TYR A 75 6.95 -1.38 5.13
C TYR A 75 6.50 -0.04 5.74
N ASN A 76 5.78 0.78 4.98
CA ASN A 76 5.22 2.04 5.48
C ASN A 76 4.37 1.81 6.74
N VAL A 77 3.44 0.86 6.69
CA VAL A 77 2.54 0.58 7.81
C VAL A 77 3.29 0.03 9.03
N LEU A 78 4.22 -0.91 8.82
CA LEU A 78 4.94 -1.57 9.92
C LEU A 78 5.98 -0.67 10.59
N PHE A 79 6.67 0.16 9.81
CA PHE A 79 7.84 0.90 10.30
C PHE A 79 7.62 2.40 10.34
N LEU A 80 7.04 3.02 9.30
CA LEU A 80 6.89 4.47 9.24
C LEU A 80 5.70 4.95 10.10
N PHE A 81 4.55 4.29 10.01
CA PHE A 81 3.37 4.69 10.77
C PHE A 81 3.52 4.42 12.28
N THR A 82 4.32 3.42 12.63
CA THR A 82 4.63 3.10 14.03
C THR A 82 5.65 4.04 14.67
N LYS A 83 6.39 4.84 13.88
CA LYS A 83 7.32 5.84 14.42
C LYS A 83 6.61 6.75 15.44
N SER A 84 7.28 7.01 16.54
CA SER A 84 6.79 7.87 17.62
C SER A 84 7.85 8.91 17.97
N GLY A 85 7.42 10.08 18.43
CA GLY A 85 8.32 11.05 19.07
C GLY A 85 8.79 10.56 20.45
N ALA A 86 9.43 11.45 21.20
CA ALA A 86 10.02 11.15 22.52
C ALA A 86 8.97 10.66 23.55
N ILE A 87 7.71 11.12 23.45
CA ILE A 87 6.63 10.75 24.36
C ILE A 87 5.64 9.84 23.61
N VAL A 88 5.42 8.63 24.15
CA VAL A 88 4.47 7.67 23.60
C VAL A 88 3.20 7.67 24.44
N THR A 89 2.15 8.31 23.94
CA THR A 89 0.85 8.36 24.63
C THR A 89 0.13 6.99 24.61
N PRO A 90 -0.80 6.72 25.55
CA PRO A 90 -1.58 5.47 25.56
C PRO A 90 -2.31 5.22 24.24
N ASN A 91 -2.83 6.27 23.61
CA ASN A 91 -3.52 6.17 22.35
C ASN A 91 -2.57 5.85 21.19
N LYS A 92 -1.34 6.37 21.22
CA LYS A 92 -0.31 5.98 20.25
C LYS A 92 0.04 4.49 20.35
N LYS A 93 0.05 3.92 21.57
CA LYS A 93 0.24 2.46 21.73
C LYS A 93 -0.87 1.66 21.07
N LYS A 94 -2.15 2.08 21.23
CA LYS A 94 -3.29 1.44 20.56
C LYS A 94 -3.18 1.52 19.03
N ARG A 95 -2.85 2.71 18.50
CA ARG A 95 -2.62 2.88 17.05
C ARG A 95 -1.50 1.99 16.54
N ASN A 96 -0.40 1.88 17.27
CA ASN A 96 0.71 1.03 16.89
C ASN A 96 0.33 -0.46 16.82
N ILE A 97 -0.60 -0.92 17.67
CA ILE A 97 -1.15 -2.29 17.57
C ILE A 97 -1.91 -2.46 16.26
N ILE A 98 -2.78 -1.49 15.91
CA ILE A 98 -3.53 -1.52 14.64
C ILE A 98 -2.55 -1.54 13.46
N PHE A 99 -1.54 -0.67 13.44
CA PHE A 99 -0.54 -0.63 12.38
C PHE A 99 0.19 -1.97 12.24
N ARG A 100 0.59 -2.60 13.34
CA ARG A 100 1.24 -3.90 13.30
C ARG A 100 0.33 -5.00 12.77
N VAL A 101 -0.92 -5.06 13.24
CA VAL A 101 -1.91 -6.04 12.74
C VAL A 101 -2.16 -5.85 11.24
N CYS A 102 -2.39 -4.61 10.81
CA CYS A 102 -2.60 -4.29 9.40
C CYS A 102 -1.36 -4.63 8.55
N GLY A 103 -0.17 -4.24 9.00
CA GLY A 103 1.06 -4.52 8.27
C GLY A 103 1.37 -6.01 8.16
N ILE A 104 1.14 -6.80 9.22
CA ILE A 104 1.27 -8.26 9.18
C ILE A 104 0.22 -8.84 8.21
N GLY A 105 -1.03 -8.37 8.26
CA GLY A 105 -2.07 -8.78 7.33
C GLY A 105 -1.69 -8.53 5.87
N MET A 106 -1.06 -7.38 5.57
CA MET A 106 -0.53 -7.08 4.24
C MET A 106 0.59 -8.03 3.82
N VAL A 107 1.54 -8.34 4.71
CA VAL A 107 2.62 -9.30 4.42
C VAL A 107 2.05 -10.69 4.15
N VAL A 108 1.09 -11.15 4.95
CA VAL A 108 0.41 -12.44 4.74
C VAL A 108 -0.31 -12.44 3.39
N SER A 109 -0.98 -11.34 3.03
CA SER A 109 -1.63 -11.19 1.71
C SER A 109 -0.60 -11.26 0.58
N LEU A 110 0.57 -10.63 0.71
CA LEU A 110 1.65 -10.72 -0.29
C LEU A 110 2.12 -12.17 -0.50
N LEU A 111 2.33 -12.90 0.59
CA LEU A 111 2.69 -14.31 0.52
C LEU A 111 1.58 -15.14 -0.14
N ALA A 112 0.33 -14.85 0.16
CA ALA A 112 -0.82 -15.49 -0.46
C ALA A 112 -0.91 -15.21 -1.96
N ILE A 113 -0.59 -13.99 -2.45
CA ILE A 113 -0.52 -13.67 -3.89
C ILE A 113 0.48 -14.57 -4.59
N VAL A 114 1.66 -14.77 -4.01
CA VAL A 114 2.69 -15.66 -4.58
C VAL A 114 2.18 -17.10 -4.67
N LEU A 115 1.54 -17.60 -3.61
CA LEU A 115 0.98 -18.96 -3.60
C LEU A 115 -0.15 -19.12 -4.63
N VAL A 116 -1.08 -18.17 -4.70
CA VAL A 116 -2.18 -18.17 -5.68
C VAL A 116 -1.64 -18.14 -7.11
N SER A 117 -0.57 -17.40 -7.36
CA SER A 117 0.10 -17.34 -8.67
C SER A 117 0.76 -18.67 -9.04
N ILE A 118 1.43 -19.34 -8.09
CA ILE A 118 2.06 -20.66 -8.29
C ILE A 118 0.99 -21.72 -8.63
N PHE A 119 -0.15 -21.70 -7.94
CA PHE A 119 -1.24 -22.67 -8.15
C PHE A 119 -2.19 -22.29 -9.29
N ASN A 120 -1.92 -21.21 -10.04
CA ASN A 120 -2.75 -20.71 -11.17
C ASN A 120 -4.23 -20.51 -10.81
N VAL A 121 -4.54 -20.09 -9.58
CA VAL A 121 -5.91 -19.77 -9.15
C VAL A 121 -6.26 -18.34 -9.58
N TRP A 122 -6.65 -18.18 -10.82
CA TRP A 122 -6.85 -16.89 -11.47
C TRP A 122 -7.82 -15.94 -10.75
N ALA A 123 -8.89 -16.47 -10.17
CA ALA A 123 -9.84 -15.66 -9.39
C ALA A 123 -9.33 -15.23 -8.01
N GLY A 124 -8.23 -15.80 -7.52
CA GLY A 124 -7.69 -15.54 -6.19
C GLY A 124 -6.86 -14.28 -6.09
N THR A 125 -6.16 -13.88 -7.14
CA THR A 125 -5.17 -12.78 -7.09
C THR A 125 -5.82 -11.45 -6.74
N TRP A 126 -6.87 -11.04 -7.47
CA TRP A 126 -7.55 -9.77 -7.20
C TRP A 126 -8.20 -9.70 -5.82
N LEU A 127 -8.69 -10.85 -5.30
CA LEU A 127 -9.27 -10.90 -3.96
C LEU A 127 -8.21 -10.65 -2.89
N VAL A 128 -7.05 -11.27 -3.03
CA VAL A 128 -5.95 -11.12 -2.08
C VAL A 128 -5.36 -9.70 -2.13
N GLU A 129 -5.26 -9.11 -3.31
CA GLU A 129 -4.90 -7.70 -3.49
C GLU A 129 -5.90 -6.77 -2.80
N ALA A 130 -7.20 -7.02 -2.97
CA ALA A 130 -8.25 -6.25 -2.30
C ALA A 130 -8.15 -6.36 -0.76
N VAL A 131 -7.83 -7.53 -0.22
CA VAL A 131 -7.59 -7.74 1.21
C VAL A 131 -6.37 -6.95 1.68
N ALA A 132 -5.27 -6.96 0.92
CA ALA A 132 -4.09 -6.17 1.25
C ALA A 132 -4.40 -4.66 1.29
N LEU A 133 -5.14 -4.15 0.29
CA LEU A 133 -5.58 -2.76 0.24
C LEU A 133 -6.56 -2.41 1.36
N PHE A 134 -7.40 -3.34 1.79
CA PHE A 134 -8.30 -3.16 2.95
C PHE A 134 -7.50 -2.95 4.24
N PHE A 135 -6.49 -3.77 4.50
CA PHE A 135 -5.59 -3.56 5.65
C PHE A 135 -4.85 -2.23 5.57
N PHE A 136 -4.35 -1.86 4.39
CA PHE A 136 -3.73 -0.56 4.18
C PHE A 136 -4.72 0.59 4.45
N GLY A 137 -5.95 0.49 3.95
CA GLY A 137 -7.00 1.49 4.16
C GLY A 137 -7.28 1.73 5.65
N ILE A 138 -7.41 0.67 6.46
CA ILE A 138 -7.58 0.78 7.91
C ILE A 138 -6.37 1.50 8.54
N ALA A 139 -5.16 1.10 8.17
CA ALA A 139 -3.94 1.72 8.69
C ALA A 139 -3.87 3.21 8.31
N PHE A 140 -4.18 3.53 7.05
CA PHE A 140 -4.15 4.90 6.55
C PHE A 140 -5.19 5.79 7.23
N LEU A 141 -6.44 5.34 7.40
CA LEU A 141 -7.49 6.06 8.10
C LEU A 141 -7.14 6.26 9.59
N THR A 142 -6.51 5.26 10.22
CA THR A 142 -5.99 5.38 11.59
C THR A 142 -4.86 6.40 11.69
N LYS A 143 -4.00 6.49 10.66
CA LYS A 143 -2.91 7.47 10.59
C LYS A 143 -3.43 8.89 10.36
N ALA A 144 -4.47 9.03 9.54
CA ALA A 144 -5.11 10.30 9.21
C ALA A 144 -6.03 10.87 10.31
N ASP A 145 -6.10 10.20 11.47
CA ASP A 145 -6.95 10.62 12.60
C ASP A 145 -8.44 10.79 12.25
N VAL A 146 -8.94 9.99 11.31
CA VAL A 146 -10.36 10.03 10.89
C VAL A 146 -11.30 9.63 12.03
N TYR A 147 -10.81 8.93 13.04
CA TYR A 147 -11.58 8.48 14.22
C TYR A 147 -11.13 9.17 15.50
N PRO A 148 -11.32 10.51 15.65
CA PRO A 148 -10.86 11.24 16.83
C PRO A 148 -11.51 10.75 18.12
N TRP A 149 -12.77 10.29 18.08
CA TRP A 149 -13.47 9.73 19.25
C TRP A 149 -12.88 8.42 19.77
N LEU A 150 -12.18 7.65 18.92
CA LEU A 150 -11.56 6.38 19.32
C LEU A 150 -10.17 6.59 19.93
N PHE A 151 -9.50 7.70 19.59
CA PHE A 151 -8.12 7.99 19.91
C PHE A 151 -7.93 9.42 20.46
N CYS A 152 -8.94 9.98 21.16
CA CYS A 152 -8.77 11.27 21.85
C CYS A 152 -7.67 11.14 22.92
N ASP A 153 -6.53 11.75 22.66
CA ASP A 153 -5.62 12.10 23.74
C ASP A 153 -6.24 13.28 24.50
N PRO A 154 -6.26 13.27 25.85
CA PRO A 154 -6.65 14.45 26.60
C PRO A 154 -5.81 15.62 26.09
N LYS A 155 -6.46 16.70 25.67
CA LYS A 155 -5.76 17.94 25.34
C LYS A 155 -4.87 18.27 26.51
N GLU A 156 -3.57 18.42 26.30
CA GLU A 156 -2.72 19.07 27.28
C GLU A 156 -3.32 20.47 27.47
N GLU A 157 -3.97 20.67 28.59
CA GLU A 157 -4.28 22.01 29.05
C GLU A 157 -2.94 22.73 29.23
N LYS A 158 -2.69 23.67 28.33
CA LYS A 158 -1.57 24.60 28.43
C LYS A 158 -1.83 25.65 29.51
#